data_0c05e785d59e255b18ee0e3432b4598c
#
_entry.id   0c05e785d59e255b18ee0e3432b4598c
#
_cell.length_a   1.000
_cell.length_b   1.000
_cell.length_c   1.000
_cell.angle_alpha   90.00
_cell.angle_beta   90.00
_cell.angle_gamma   90.00
#
_symmetry.space_group_name_H-M   'P 1'
#
loop_
_entity.id
_entity.type
_entity.pdbx_description
1 polymer ?
#
loop_
_entity_poly.entity_id
_entity_poly.type
_entity_poly.pdbx_seq_one_letter_code
_entity_poly.pdbx_strand_id
1 'polypeptide(L)'
;TLVEVLVAGVLLAAVMASVGRMSTSALASSAKQAERARIEAAINNNIQNLQMEDSYLRFTEMTPAEQEESCKNPISKLQSHLISKVPEPIADGISEPIERTFEALDEAGMDILVVNYKFKSPEYKGKADAEERWEYRRIELNPNFSSQCYTTIN
;
A
#
# COMPACT_ATOMS: atom_id res chain seq x y z
N THR A 1 45.48 42.37 -1.56
CA THR A 1 46.38 42.07 -2.71
C THR A 1 45.65 41.19 -3.73
N LEU A 2 46.18 41.09 -4.94
CA LEU A 2 45.59 40.33 -6.04
C LEU A 2 45.43 38.84 -5.68
N VAL A 3 46.36 38.33 -4.87
CA VAL A 3 46.31 36.93 -4.37
C VAL A 3 45.16 36.71 -3.39
N GLU A 4 44.87 37.66 -2.52
CA GLU A 4 43.74 37.54 -1.58
C GLU A 4 42.36 37.54 -2.31
N VAL A 5 42.22 38.32 -3.36
CA VAL A 5 41.02 38.34 -4.16
C VAL A 5 40.86 37.03 -4.92
N LEU A 6 41.93 36.47 -5.46
CA LEU A 6 41.91 35.16 -6.13
C LEU A 6 41.54 34.02 -5.16
N VAL A 7 42.18 34.00 -3.98
CA VAL A 7 41.87 32.99 -2.95
C VAL A 7 40.40 33.10 -2.48
N ALA A 8 39.94 34.31 -2.21
CA ALA A 8 38.56 34.54 -1.81
C ALA A 8 37.58 34.11 -2.91
N GLY A 9 37.89 34.40 -4.17
CA GLY A 9 37.03 33.96 -5.31
C GLY A 9 36.95 32.43 -5.45
N VAL A 10 38.06 31.72 -5.29
CA VAL A 10 38.10 30.24 -5.34
C VAL A 10 37.28 29.64 -4.19
N LEU A 11 37.46 30.17 -2.96
CA LEU A 11 36.72 29.72 -1.80
C LEU A 11 35.21 29.94 -1.97
N LEU A 12 34.80 31.12 -2.46
CA LEU A 12 33.40 31.43 -2.72
C LEU A 12 32.79 30.48 -3.76
N ALA A 13 33.52 30.22 -4.87
CA ALA A 13 33.08 29.31 -5.90
C ALA A 13 32.92 27.88 -5.37
N ALA A 14 33.84 27.41 -4.53
CA ALA A 14 33.78 26.09 -3.90
C ALA A 14 32.57 25.97 -2.97
N VAL A 15 32.27 26.99 -2.17
CA VAL A 15 31.11 27.02 -1.29
C VAL A 15 29.81 27.02 -2.11
N MET A 16 29.72 27.85 -3.15
CA MET A 16 28.52 27.88 -4.02
C MET A 16 28.28 26.54 -4.72
N ALA A 17 29.34 25.88 -5.21
CA ALA A 17 29.23 24.55 -5.82
C ALA A 17 28.75 23.49 -4.83
N SER A 18 29.20 23.54 -3.58
CA SER A 18 28.79 22.65 -2.51
C SER A 18 27.32 22.83 -2.14
N VAL A 19 26.88 24.08 -1.97
CA VAL A 19 25.48 24.43 -1.66
C VAL A 19 24.55 23.98 -2.82
N GLY A 20 24.96 24.18 -4.05
CA GLY A 20 24.21 23.74 -5.23
C GLY A 20 23.99 22.22 -5.25
N ARG A 21 25.03 21.44 -4.94
CA ARG A 21 24.91 19.96 -4.86
C ARG A 21 24.01 19.51 -3.71
N MET A 22 24.10 20.12 -2.55
CA MET A 22 23.23 19.83 -1.41
C MET A 22 21.75 20.13 -1.72
N SER A 23 21.49 21.25 -2.38
CA SER A 23 20.13 21.65 -2.76
C SER A 23 19.49 20.67 -3.75
N THR A 24 20.22 20.24 -4.78
CA THR A 24 19.71 19.25 -5.74
C THR A 24 19.46 17.89 -5.10
N SER A 25 20.34 17.45 -4.20
CA SER A 25 20.16 16.21 -3.44
C SER A 25 18.93 16.28 -2.52
N ALA A 26 18.71 17.41 -1.84
CA ALA A 26 17.55 17.61 -0.99
C ALA A 26 16.24 17.59 -1.77
N LEU A 27 16.20 18.22 -2.95
CA LEU A 27 15.03 18.21 -3.83
C LEU A 27 14.71 16.80 -4.34
N ALA A 28 15.73 16.03 -4.75
CA ALA A 28 15.55 14.65 -5.19
C ALA A 28 15.02 13.75 -4.05
N SER A 29 15.53 13.92 -2.83
CA SER A 29 15.04 13.20 -1.65
C SER A 29 13.60 13.56 -1.33
N SER A 30 13.25 14.84 -1.39
CA SER A 30 11.89 15.33 -1.14
C SER A 30 10.89 14.76 -2.16
N ALA A 31 11.27 14.67 -3.44
CA ALA A 31 10.42 14.10 -4.48
C ALA A 31 10.12 12.61 -4.21
N LYS A 32 11.14 11.83 -3.79
CA LYS A 32 10.97 10.41 -3.44
C LYS A 32 10.10 10.21 -2.20
N GLN A 33 10.25 11.07 -1.20
CA GLN A 33 9.39 11.06 -0.02
C GLN A 33 7.94 11.40 -0.36
N ALA A 34 7.73 12.36 -1.26
CA ALA A 34 6.39 12.70 -1.74
C ALA A 34 5.74 11.56 -2.53
N GLU A 35 6.51 10.84 -3.37
CA GLU A 35 6.03 9.65 -4.07
C GLU A 35 5.65 8.54 -3.08
N ARG A 36 6.50 8.28 -2.08
CA ARG A 36 6.19 7.32 -1.00
C ARG A 36 4.91 7.69 -0.24
N ALA A 37 4.75 8.95 0.14
CA ALA A 37 3.56 9.40 0.84
C ALA A 37 2.27 9.18 0.03
N ARG A 38 2.31 9.35 -1.30
CA ARG A 38 1.16 9.07 -2.18
C ARG A 38 0.84 7.57 -2.23
N ILE A 39 1.86 6.71 -2.34
CA ILE A 39 1.69 5.25 -2.33
C ILE A 39 1.04 4.81 -1.02
N GLU A 40 1.59 5.23 0.12
CA GLU A 40 1.06 4.87 1.45
C GLU A 40 -0.37 5.42 1.65
N ALA A 41 -0.66 6.62 1.18
CA ALA A 41 -2.01 7.18 1.24
C ALA A 41 -3.00 6.37 0.38
N ALA A 42 -2.62 5.95 -0.83
CA ALA A 42 -3.46 5.12 -1.70
C ALA A 42 -3.73 3.75 -1.08
N ILE A 43 -2.71 3.10 -0.50
CA ILE A 43 -2.85 1.82 0.19
C ILE A 43 -3.77 1.98 1.41
N ASN A 44 -3.54 2.96 2.26
CA ASN A 44 -4.35 3.19 3.46
C ASN A 44 -5.82 3.49 3.11
N ASN A 45 -6.06 4.28 2.07
CA ASN A 45 -7.42 4.55 1.59
C ASN A 45 -8.09 3.26 1.07
N ASN A 46 -7.34 2.43 0.33
CA ASN A 46 -7.85 1.15 -0.16
C ASN A 46 -8.17 0.19 1.00
N ILE A 47 -7.32 0.12 2.03
CA ILE A 47 -7.55 -0.67 3.25
C ILE A 47 -8.84 -0.22 3.96
N GLN A 48 -9.04 1.07 4.13
CA GLN A 48 -10.27 1.61 4.74
C GLN A 48 -11.51 1.23 3.93
N ASN A 49 -11.44 1.29 2.60
CA ASN A 49 -12.54 0.87 1.72
C ASN A 49 -12.82 -0.63 1.84
N LEU A 50 -11.79 -1.48 1.94
CA LEU A 50 -11.97 -2.92 2.16
C LEU A 50 -12.65 -3.21 3.50
N GLN A 51 -12.21 -2.56 4.58
CA GLN A 51 -12.83 -2.70 5.91
C GLN A 51 -14.26 -2.19 5.94
N MET A 52 -14.55 -1.11 5.24
CA MET A 52 -15.89 -0.56 5.11
C MET A 52 -16.81 -1.53 4.36
N GLU A 53 -16.37 -2.08 3.24
CA GLU A 53 -17.14 -3.05 2.45
C GLU A 53 -17.34 -4.38 3.19
N ASP A 54 -16.36 -4.85 3.97
CA ASP A 54 -16.55 -6.00 4.87
C ASP A 54 -17.66 -5.71 5.89
N SER A 55 -17.71 -4.50 6.43
CA SER A 55 -18.77 -4.10 7.38
C SER A 55 -20.15 -4.01 6.77
N TYR A 56 -20.24 -3.74 5.46
CA TYR A 56 -21.49 -3.69 4.71
C TYR A 56 -22.00 -5.08 4.28
N LEU A 57 -21.12 -6.08 4.25
CA LEU A 57 -21.50 -7.47 3.94
C LEU A 57 -22.22 -8.10 5.15
N ARG A 58 -23.51 -7.77 5.31
CA ARG A 58 -24.30 -8.21 6.46
C ARG A 58 -24.99 -9.54 6.21
N PHE A 59 -24.87 -10.46 7.16
CA PHE A 59 -25.52 -11.76 7.11
C PHE A 59 -27.05 -11.66 6.99
N THR A 60 -27.65 -10.69 7.68
CA THR A 60 -29.10 -10.46 7.69
C THR A 60 -29.68 -9.96 6.36
N GLU A 61 -28.84 -9.44 5.48
CA GLU A 61 -29.26 -8.96 4.16
C GLU A 61 -29.14 -10.03 3.07
N MET A 62 -28.54 -11.18 3.40
CA MET A 62 -28.42 -12.34 2.51
C MET A 62 -29.67 -13.18 2.52
N THR A 63 -30.00 -13.77 1.37
CA THR A 63 -31.04 -14.80 1.29
C THR A 63 -30.62 -16.07 2.08
N PRO A 64 -31.57 -16.91 2.55
CA PRO A 64 -31.22 -18.13 3.29
C PRO A 64 -30.24 -19.05 2.55
N ALA A 65 -30.35 -19.17 1.23
CA ALA A 65 -29.42 -19.96 0.41
C ALA A 65 -28.02 -19.34 0.38
N GLU A 66 -27.93 -17.99 0.27
CA GLU A 66 -26.64 -17.27 0.32
C GLU A 66 -26.00 -17.35 1.71
N GLN A 67 -26.81 -17.33 2.77
CA GLN A 67 -26.32 -17.50 4.14
C GLN A 67 -25.65 -18.84 4.33
N GLU A 68 -26.32 -19.93 3.87
CA GLU A 68 -25.76 -21.28 3.95
C GLU A 68 -24.46 -21.42 3.15
N GLU A 69 -24.43 -20.90 1.92
CA GLU A 69 -23.24 -20.94 1.06
C GLU A 69 -22.10 -20.10 1.64
N SER A 70 -22.40 -18.91 2.15
CA SER A 70 -21.43 -18.00 2.75
C SER A 70 -20.82 -18.58 4.02
N CYS A 71 -21.58 -19.32 4.81
CA CYS A 71 -21.08 -19.99 6.00
C CYS A 71 -20.22 -21.21 5.69
N LYS A 72 -20.39 -21.83 4.52
CA LYS A 72 -19.51 -22.92 4.08
C LYS A 72 -18.15 -22.41 3.60
N ASN A 73 -18.13 -21.22 2.99
CA ASN A 73 -16.92 -20.63 2.40
C ASN A 73 -16.84 -19.12 2.67
N PRO A 74 -16.67 -18.69 3.93
CA PRO A 74 -16.77 -17.27 4.30
C PRO A 74 -15.68 -16.41 3.66
N ILE A 75 -14.46 -16.92 3.52
CA ILE A 75 -13.34 -16.22 2.89
C ILE A 75 -13.62 -15.98 1.40
N SER A 76 -14.08 -16.98 0.69
CA SER A 76 -14.38 -16.87 -0.75
C SER A 76 -15.51 -15.86 -1.00
N LYS A 77 -16.54 -15.83 -0.15
CA LYS A 77 -17.62 -14.84 -0.22
C LYS A 77 -17.10 -13.43 0.00
N LEU A 78 -16.31 -13.21 1.06
CA LEU A 78 -15.71 -11.91 1.33
C LEU A 78 -14.79 -11.47 0.19
N GLN A 79 -13.89 -12.33 -0.26
CA GLN A 79 -12.97 -12.02 -1.36
C GLN A 79 -13.71 -11.59 -2.63
N SER A 80 -14.73 -12.33 -3.04
CA SER A 80 -15.52 -12.01 -4.23
C SER A 80 -16.25 -10.68 -4.10
N HIS A 81 -16.80 -10.40 -2.91
CA HIS A 81 -17.44 -9.12 -2.61
C HIS A 81 -16.45 -7.96 -2.71
N LEU A 82 -15.28 -8.07 -2.06
CA LEU A 82 -14.27 -7.03 -2.04
C LEU A 82 -13.69 -6.75 -3.44
N ILE A 83 -13.43 -7.79 -4.25
CA ILE A 83 -12.96 -7.62 -5.63
C ILE A 83 -14.00 -6.86 -6.46
N SER A 84 -15.29 -7.13 -6.27
CA SER A 84 -16.35 -6.50 -7.04
C SER A 84 -16.64 -5.05 -6.64
N LYS A 85 -16.38 -4.68 -5.37
CA LYS A 85 -16.77 -3.39 -4.80
C LYS A 85 -15.61 -2.40 -4.65
N VAL A 86 -14.41 -2.90 -4.41
CA VAL A 86 -13.25 -2.05 -4.15
C VAL A 86 -12.26 -2.17 -5.29
N PRO A 87 -12.05 -1.11 -6.09
CA PRO A 87 -11.06 -1.11 -7.14
C PRO A 87 -9.64 -1.22 -6.57
N GLU A 88 -8.69 -1.57 -7.44
CA GLU A 88 -7.26 -1.56 -7.07
C GLU A 88 -6.80 -0.15 -6.65
N PRO A 89 -5.81 -0.06 -5.74
CA PRO A 89 -5.31 1.23 -5.30
C PRO A 89 -4.57 1.94 -6.44
N ILE A 90 -4.92 3.19 -6.67
CA ILE A 90 -4.30 4.06 -7.67
C ILE A 90 -3.65 5.23 -6.93
N ALA A 91 -2.39 5.48 -7.21
CA ALA A 91 -1.68 6.66 -6.74
C ALA A 91 -1.23 7.50 -7.95
N ASP A 92 -1.61 8.77 -7.97
CA ASP A 92 -1.24 9.67 -9.06
C ASP A 92 0.25 10.00 -9.04
N GLY A 93 0.86 10.01 -10.22
CA GLY A 93 2.26 10.40 -10.40
C GLY A 93 3.29 9.39 -9.89
N ILE A 94 2.88 8.13 -9.72
CA ILE A 94 3.81 7.01 -9.51
C ILE A 94 4.16 6.35 -10.84
N SER A 95 5.36 5.78 -10.93
CA SER A 95 5.84 5.16 -12.18
C SER A 95 5.37 3.73 -12.37
N GLU A 96 5.04 3.04 -11.29
CA GLU A 96 4.68 1.63 -11.28
C GLU A 96 3.38 1.44 -10.49
N PRO A 97 2.49 0.56 -10.94
CA PRO A 97 1.24 0.29 -10.23
C PRO A 97 1.46 -0.37 -8.87
N ILE A 98 0.51 -0.17 -7.98
CA ILE A 98 0.43 -0.90 -6.72
C ILE A 98 -0.36 -2.18 -7.00
N GLU A 99 0.27 -3.33 -6.87
CA GLU A 99 -0.38 -4.63 -7.03
C GLU A 99 -1.08 -5.03 -5.72
N ARG A 100 -2.35 -5.45 -5.81
CA ARG A 100 -3.10 -5.98 -4.67
C ARG A 100 -3.46 -7.44 -4.94
N THR A 101 -3.14 -8.33 -4.02
CA THR A 101 -3.49 -9.74 -4.08
C THR A 101 -4.22 -10.19 -2.83
N PHE A 102 -5.10 -11.18 -2.98
CA PHE A 102 -5.85 -11.80 -1.91
C PHE A 102 -5.38 -13.24 -1.74
N GLU A 103 -5.18 -13.66 -0.51
CA GLU A 103 -4.75 -15.00 -0.14
C GLU A 103 -5.62 -15.50 1.02
N ALA A 104 -6.21 -16.67 0.86
CA ALA A 104 -6.93 -17.32 1.93
C ALA A 104 -5.94 -18.08 2.83
N LEU A 105 -5.92 -17.77 4.13
CA LEU A 105 -5.27 -18.64 5.10
C LEU A 105 -6.30 -19.67 5.57
N ASP A 106 -6.17 -20.87 5.04
CA ASP A 106 -6.98 -22.03 5.43
C ASP A 106 -6.20 -22.86 6.47
N GLU A 107 -5.83 -22.23 7.58
CA GLU A 107 -5.32 -22.94 8.73
C GLU A 107 -6.49 -23.29 9.66
N ALA A 108 -6.51 -24.54 10.13
CA ALA A 108 -7.58 -25.18 10.88
C ALA A 108 -8.38 -24.24 11.80
N GLY A 109 -9.55 -23.78 11.34
CA GLY A 109 -10.51 -23.03 12.13
C GLY A 109 -10.34 -21.50 12.14
N MET A 110 -9.48 -20.94 11.28
CA MET A 110 -9.34 -19.50 11.13
C MET A 110 -9.79 -19.04 9.74
N ASP A 111 -10.92 -18.33 9.70
CA ASP A 111 -11.40 -17.69 8.48
C ASP A 111 -10.67 -16.34 8.30
N ILE A 112 -9.45 -16.36 7.75
CA ILE A 112 -8.66 -15.15 7.57
C ILE A 112 -8.38 -14.94 6.07
N LEU A 113 -8.77 -13.78 5.58
CA LEU A 113 -8.41 -13.30 4.25
C LEU A 113 -7.21 -12.35 4.37
N VAL A 114 -6.09 -12.73 3.79
CA VAL A 114 -4.90 -11.90 3.73
C VAL A 114 -4.94 -11.05 2.48
N VAL A 115 -4.73 -9.74 2.63
CA VAL A 115 -4.57 -8.82 1.52
C VAL A 115 -3.14 -8.32 1.51
N ASN A 116 -2.44 -8.59 0.43
CA ASN A 116 -1.07 -8.16 0.21
C ASN A 116 -1.03 -7.05 -0.83
N TYR A 117 -0.33 -5.96 -0.50
CA TYR A 117 0.02 -4.89 -1.44
C TYR A 117 1.50 -4.96 -1.73
N LYS A 118 1.86 -4.88 -3.00
CA LYS A 118 3.25 -4.91 -3.48
C LYS A 118 3.50 -3.68 -4.32
N PHE A 119 4.58 -2.96 -4.05
CA PHE A 119 4.96 -1.75 -4.78
C PHE A 119 6.48 -1.57 -4.80
N LYS A 120 6.97 -0.81 -5.79
CA LYS A 120 8.40 -0.47 -5.86
C LYS A 120 8.75 0.66 -4.90
N SER A 121 9.85 0.50 -4.18
CA SER A 121 10.35 1.53 -3.28
C SER A 121 10.89 2.75 -4.06
N PRO A 122 10.32 3.96 -3.86
CA PRO A 122 10.75 5.16 -4.59
C PRO A 122 12.20 5.55 -4.34
N GLU A 123 12.75 5.20 -3.17
CA GLU A 123 14.12 5.55 -2.76
C GLU A 123 15.20 4.88 -3.61
N TYR A 124 14.87 3.74 -4.21
CA TYR A 124 15.81 2.97 -5.02
C TYR A 124 15.70 3.23 -6.52
N LYS A 125 14.75 4.05 -6.93
CA LYS A 125 14.52 4.41 -8.33
C LYS A 125 15.74 5.13 -8.93
N GLY A 126 16.23 4.62 -10.05
CA GLY A 126 17.34 5.25 -10.82
C GLY A 126 18.74 5.05 -10.27
N LYS A 127 18.97 4.10 -9.35
CA LYS A 127 20.30 3.66 -8.94
C LYS A 127 20.72 2.48 -9.80
N ALA A 128 21.84 2.62 -10.54
CA ALA A 128 22.32 1.64 -11.52
C ALA A 128 22.63 0.25 -10.95
N ASP A 129 22.91 0.13 -9.64
CA ASP A 129 23.28 -1.10 -8.95
C ASP A 129 22.25 -1.51 -7.87
N ALA A 130 21.11 -0.86 -7.82
CA ALA A 130 20.12 -1.21 -6.83
C ALA A 130 19.20 -2.28 -7.43
N GLU A 131 19.27 -3.49 -6.89
CA GLU A 131 18.17 -4.44 -7.01
C GLU A 131 16.87 -3.70 -6.79
N GLU A 132 15.95 -3.78 -7.75
CA GLU A 132 14.62 -3.20 -7.62
C GLU A 132 14.03 -3.72 -6.32
N ARG A 133 13.90 -2.85 -5.32
CA ARG A 133 13.36 -3.25 -4.03
C ARG A 133 11.86 -3.15 -4.06
N TRP A 134 11.23 -4.31 -3.94
CA TRP A 134 9.81 -4.44 -3.70
C TRP A 134 9.54 -4.32 -2.21
N GLU A 135 8.53 -3.54 -1.89
CA GLU A 135 7.99 -3.44 -0.54
C GLU A 135 6.59 -4.04 -0.51
N TYR A 136 6.26 -4.57 0.66
CA TYR A 136 5.01 -5.25 0.89
C TYR A 136 4.29 -4.62 2.07
N ARG A 137 2.97 -4.51 1.95
CA ARG A 137 2.07 -4.22 3.07
C ARG A 137 1.05 -5.34 3.13
N ARG A 138 0.83 -5.86 4.32
CA ARG A 138 -0.08 -6.96 4.56
C ARG A 138 -1.11 -6.54 5.59
N ILE A 139 -2.37 -6.87 5.33
CA ILE A 139 -3.45 -6.81 6.32
C ILE A 139 -4.19 -8.14 6.34
N GLU A 140 -4.86 -8.40 7.45
CA GLU A 140 -5.67 -9.58 7.67
C GLU A 140 -7.11 -9.13 7.94
N LEU A 141 -8.05 -9.73 7.23
CA LEU A 141 -9.47 -9.48 7.38
C LEU A 141 -10.15 -10.78 7.82
N ASN A 142 -10.96 -10.68 8.86
CA ASN A 142 -11.84 -11.78 9.26
C ASN A 142 -13.26 -11.40 8.84
N PRO A 143 -13.96 -12.23 8.04
CA PRO A 143 -15.30 -11.90 7.55
C PRO A 143 -16.25 -11.56 8.70
N ASN A 144 -16.75 -10.33 8.72
CA ASN A 144 -17.55 -9.81 9.84
C ASN A 144 -18.83 -10.61 10.06
N PHE A 145 -19.42 -11.14 8.98
CA PHE A 145 -20.63 -11.95 9.01
C PHE A 145 -20.39 -13.39 9.53
N SER A 146 -19.15 -13.92 9.50
CA SER A 146 -18.87 -15.32 9.85
C SER A 146 -19.21 -15.65 11.31
N SER A 147 -19.15 -14.66 12.20
CA SER A 147 -19.55 -14.82 13.60
C SER A 147 -21.01 -15.22 13.77
N GLN A 148 -21.88 -14.91 12.80
CA GLN A 148 -23.31 -15.25 12.82
C GLN A 148 -23.57 -16.66 12.28
N CYS A 149 -22.64 -17.27 11.60
CA CYS A 149 -22.75 -18.63 11.09
C CYS A 149 -22.85 -19.67 12.22
N TYR A 150 -22.27 -19.41 13.38
CA TYR A 150 -22.25 -20.32 14.52
C TYR A 150 -23.55 -20.27 15.35
N THR A 151 -24.36 -19.25 15.18
CA THR A 151 -25.63 -19.10 15.92
C THR A 151 -26.79 -19.88 15.31
N THR A 152 -26.63 -20.39 14.08
CA THR A 152 -27.70 -21.05 13.31
C THR A 152 -27.67 -22.59 13.47
N ILE A 153 -26.73 -23.14 14.25
CA ILE A 153 -26.51 -24.60 14.41
C ILE A 153 -27.12 -25.14 15.73
N ASN A 154 -28.08 -24.41 16.34
CA ASN A 154 -28.83 -24.93 17.49
C ASN A 154 -30.31 -25.11 17.15
#